data_a005accfe3ce4ce2f04ce540e2476648
#
_entry.id   a005accfe3ce4ce2f04ce540e2476648
#
_cell.length_a   1.000
_cell.length_b   1.000
_cell.length_c   1.000
_cell.angle_alpha   90.00
_cell.angle_beta   90.00
_cell.angle_gamma   90.00
#
_symmetry.space_group_name_H-M   'P 1'
#
loop_
_entity.id
_entity.type
_entity.pdbx_description
1 polymer ?
#
loop_
_entity_poly.entity_id
_entity_poly.type
_entity_poly.pdbx_seq_one_letter_code
_entity_poly.pdbx_strand_id
1 'polypeptide(L)'
;MKISVVTPFYEGDRYMQDYVSCMEKNREMLAQAGHELEVILVNDSPWKTLKAPANGGQYFRVLTNSENRGIHYSRVSGLTEATGEYVMFLDQDDLLAEDGLLRLMQAALKNPSDIIIGNANLGQADGSNLVWYRTADHVKLIWDLQTYLNVGIQIISPGQCLIKKDAIPQFWKEHFVRVNGADDYYLWLLMMAAGKTHSFCGGSPVYNHRFTGDNISADTTATDDSVYDFLELLSECDYFKQEDIFRLHEMITYKAQFRKSNLFGKLTCTIANLDIFIANLKFKKVTKTGYGFNR
;
A
#
# COMPACT_ATOMS: atom_id res chain seq x y z
N MET A 1 -2.22 23.01 -6.54
CA MET A 1 -2.65 21.86 -5.72
C MET A 1 -1.48 21.46 -4.84
N LYS A 2 -1.77 20.90 -3.66
CA LYS A 2 -0.77 20.47 -2.70
C LYS A 2 -0.88 18.95 -2.45
N ILE A 3 0.26 18.27 -2.40
CA ILE A 3 0.36 16.87 -2.02
C ILE A 3 1.01 16.77 -0.64
N SER A 4 0.49 15.91 0.23
CA SER A 4 1.11 15.53 1.49
C SER A 4 1.65 14.10 1.37
N VAL A 5 2.96 13.93 1.52
CA VAL A 5 3.56 12.60 1.68
C VAL A 5 3.71 12.32 3.17
N VAL A 6 3.06 11.27 3.64
CA VAL A 6 3.12 10.81 5.03
C VAL A 6 3.96 9.54 5.10
N THR A 7 5.00 9.58 5.93
CA THR A 7 5.94 8.45 6.08
C THR A 7 6.03 8.02 7.54
N PRO A 8 5.51 6.84 7.90
CA PRO A 8 5.86 6.18 9.14
C PRO A 8 7.36 5.92 9.22
N PHE A 9 8.00 6.31 10.31
CA PHE A 9 9.44 6.21 10.48
C PHE A 9 9.78 5.46 11.77
N TYR A 10 10.33 4.27 11.62
CA TYR A 10 10.73 3.41 12.72
C TYR A 10 12.17 2.96 12.53
N GLU A 11 13.09 3.47 13.37
CA GLU A 11 14.52 3.14 13.36
C GLU A 11 15.20 3.17 11.97
N GLY A 12 14.67 3.99 11.06
CA GLY A 12 15.01 4.02 9.63
C GLY A 12 16.15 4.97 9.25
N ASP A 13 17.05 5.37 10.17
CA ASP A 13 18.10 6.36 9.92
C ASP A 13 18.92 6.08 8.66
N ARG A 14 19.17 4.80 8.36
CA ARG A 14 19.93 4.34 7.18
C ARG A 14 19.27 4.70 5.84
N TYR A 15 17.96 4.93 5.83
CA TYR A 15 17.21 5.26 4.62
C TYR A 15 17.04 6.77 4.40
N MET A 16 17.30 7.58 5.44
CA MET A 16 16.99 9.01 5.44
C MET A 16 17.63 9.75 4.28
N GLN A 17 18.89 9.48 3.95
CA GLN A 17 19.60 10.20 2.89
C GLN A 17 18.93 9.98 1.51
N ASP A 18 18.66 8.74 1.15
CA ASP A 18 18.02 8.38 -0.11
C ASP A 18 16.58 8.94 -0.17
N TYR A 19 15.85 8.81 0.94
CA TYR A 19 14.49 9.30 1.07
C TYR A 19 14.42 10.82 0.85
N VAL A 20 15.28 11.58 1.52
CA VAL A 20 15.33 13.05 1.38
C VAL A 20 15.66 13.44 -0.05
N SER A 21 16.68 12.81 -0.66
CA SER A 21 17.05 13.08 -2.07
C SER A 21 15.89 12.79 -3.03
N CYS A 22 15.15 11.71 -2.78
CA CYS A 22 13.96 11.36 -3.56
C CYS A 22 12.86 12.43 -3.43
N MET A 23 12.58 12.91 -2.20
CA MET A 23 11.57 13.95 -1.95
C MET A 23 11.97 15.30 -2.54
N GLU A 24 13.24 15.68 -2.47
CA GLU A 24 13.74 16.92 -3.07
C GLU A 24 13.52 16.95 -4.59
N LYS A 25 13.87 15.88 -5.31
CA LYS A 25 13.65 15.77 -6.75
C LYS A 25 12.16 15.87 -7.12
N ASN A 26 11.31 15.12 -6.41
CA ASN A 26 9.87 15.18 -6.65
C ASN A 26 9.29 16.57 -6.34
N ARG A 27 9.78 17.25 -5.28
CA ARG A 27 9.39 18.63 -4.96
C ARG A 27 9.74 19.62 -6.06
N GLU A 28 10.97 19.51 -6.60
CA GLU A 28 11.41 20.37 -7.69
C GLU A 28 10.54 20.21 -8.95
N MET A 29 10.24 18.97 -9.32
CA MET A 29 9.38 18.66 -10.46
C MET A 29 7.94 19.19 -10.26
N LEU A 30 7.38 19.04 -9.06
CA LEU A 30 6.06 19.59 -8.71
C LEU A 30 6.06 21.13 -8.74
N ALA A 31 7.08 21.78 -8.16
CA ALA A 31 7.18 23.24 -8.11
C ALA A 31 7.27 23.86 -9.50
N GLN A 32 8.03 23.25 -10.43
CA GLN A 32 8.10 23.69 -11.84
C GLN A 32 6.73 23.64 -12.53
N ALA A 33 5.84 22.76 -12.10
CA ALA A 33 4.46 22.65 -12.58
C ALA A 33 3.45 23.46 -11.78
N GLY A 34 3.88 24.29 -10.82
CA GLY A 34 3.01 25.12 -9.98
C GLY A 34 2.25 24.36 -8.89
N HIS A 35 2.79 23.24 -8.42
CA HIS A 35 2.25 22.41 -7.34
C HIS A 35 3.15 22.45 -6.10
N GLU A 36 2.59 22.10 -4.95
CA GLU A 36 3.29 22.11 -3.68
C GLU A 36 3.42 20.71 -3.11
N LEU A 37 4.51 20.45 -2.39
CA LEU A 37 4.76 19.24 -1.62
C LEU A 37 4.96 19.60 -0.14
N GLU A 38 4.32 18.84 0.75
CA GLU A 38 4.74 18.72 2.14
C GLU A 38 5.06 17.26 2.45
N VAL A 39 6.03 17.05 3.34
CA VAL A 39 6.44 15.72 3.80
C VAL A 39 6.31 15.68 5.32
N ILE A 40 5.58 14.68 5.80
CA ILE A 40 5.30 14.47 7.22
C ILE A 40 5.93 13.15 7.62
N LEU A 41 7.06 13.22 8.33
CA LEU A 41 7.70 12.06 8.93
C LEU A 41 7.06 11.81 10.30
N VAL A 42 6.52 10.62 10.50
CA VAL A 42 5.92 10.23 11.78
C VAL A 42 6.85 9.28 12.49
N ASN A 43 7.61 9.78 13.46
CA ASN A 43 8.54 9.01 14.28
C ASN A 43 7.79 8.09 15.24
N ASP A 44 7.82 6.79 14.97
CA ASP A 44 7.23 5.75 15.81
C ASP A 44 8.26 5.07 16.74
N SER A 45 9.45 5.71 16.88
CA SER A 45 10.54 5.34 17.79
C SER A 45 10.82 6.48 18.77
N PRO A 46 9.93 6.76 19.75
CA PRO A 46 10.06 7.97 20.61
C PRO A 46 11.34 8.02 21.44
N TRP A 47 12.01 6.89 21.62
CA TRP A 47 13.34 6.81 22.27
C TRP A 47 14.49 7.31 21.39
N LYS A 48 14.25 7.56 20.11
CA LYS A 48 15.20 8.15 19.16
C LYS A 48 14.69 9.51 18.68
N THR A 49 15.56 10.51 18.67
CA THR A 49 15.22 11.81 18.10
C THR A 49 15.32 11.76 16.58
N LEU A 50 14.18 11.88 15.89
CA LEU A 50 14.12 12.08 14.44
C LEU A 50 14.14 13.59 14.16
N LYS A 51 15.10 14.07 13.38
CA LYS A 51 15.20 15.48 12.98
C LYS A 51 14.78 15.63 11.53
N ALA A 52 14.08 16.74 11.26
CA ALA A 52 13.86 17.15 9.88
C ALA A 52 15.21 17.39 9.19
N PRO A 53 15.36 17.04 7.90
CA PRO A 53 16.58 17.27 7.16
C PRO A 53 16.96 18.75 7.17
N ALA A 54 18.25 19.07 7.42
CA ALA A 54 18.73 20.46 7.48
C ALA A 54 18.44 21.25 6.19
N ASN A 55 18.48 20.57 5.05
CA ASN A 55 18.19 21.14 3.73
C ASN A 55 16.69 21.05 3.37
N GLY A 56 15.89 20.39 4.20
CA GLY A 56 14.46 20.10 3.93
C GLY A 56 13.54 21.31 4.00
N GLY A 57 14.04 22.48 4.42
CA GLY A 57 13.25 23.70 4.48
C GLY A 57 11.94 23.52 5.25
N GLN A 58 10.96 24.37 4.94
CA GLN A 58 9.64 24.37 5.61
C GLN A 58 8.71 23.23 5.12
N TYR A 59 9.09 22.46 4.10
CA TYR A 59 8.22 21.41 3.56
C TYR A 59 8.34 20.06 4.27
N PHE A 60 9.39 19.84 5.09
CA PHE A 60 9.50 18.70 5.99
C PHE A 60 8.98 19.05 7.39
N ARG A 61 8.12 18.17 7.91
CA ARG A 61 7.64 18.23 9.30
C ARG A 61 7.90 16.87 9.96
N VAL A 62 8.20 16.88 11.26
CA VAL A 62 8.35 15.67 12.06
C VAL A 62 7.29 15.67 13.15
N LEU A 63 6.53 14.59 13.22
CA LEU A 63 5.66 14.25 14.34
C LEU A 63 6.34 13.11 15.11
N THR A 64 6.13 13.05 16.42
CA THR A 64 6.65 11.93 17.22
C THR A 64 5.50 11.34 18.03
N ASN A 65 5.23 10.06 17.85
CA ASN A 65 4.28 9.32 18.67
C ASN A 65 4.83 9.21 20.10
N SER A 66 3.95 9.20 21.10
CA SER A 66 4.36 9.06 22.51
C SER A 66 4.94 7.68 22.85
N GLU A 67 4.59 6.67 22.03
CA GLU A 67 5.04 5.28 22.10
C GLU A 67 5.02 4.66 20.71
N ASN A 68 5.59 3.47 20.54
CA ASN A 68 5.43 2.72 19.30
C ASN A 68 3.97 2.26 19.16
N ARG A 69 3.30 2.77 18.14
CA ARG A 69 1.87 2.52 17.84
C ARG A 69 1.66 1.77 16.54
N GLY A 70 2.72 1.47 15.81
CA GLY A 70 2.68 0.75 14.53
C GLY A 70 2.38 1.63 13.31
N ILE A 71 2.46 1.00 12.15
CA ILE A 71 2.38 1.66 10.84
C ILE A 71 1.03 2.34 10.62
N HIS A 72 -0.07 1.63 10.89
CA HIS A 72 -1.42 2.13 10.66
C HIS A 72 -1.69 3.42 11.45
N TYR A 73 -1.44 3.38 12.76
CA TYR A 73 -1.58 4.56 13.62
C TYR A 73 -0.71 5.73 13.15
N SER A 74 0.53 5.46 12.77
CA SER A 74 1.46 6.49 12.28
C SER A 74 0.97 7.11 10.97
N ARG A 75 0.40 6.32 10.05
CA ARG A 75 -0.23 6.84 8.82
C ARG A 75 -1.42 7.76 9.14
N VAL A 76 -2.27 7.38 10.08
CA VAL A 76 -3.43 8.21 10.50
C VAL A 76 -2.97 9.47 11.22
N SER A 77 -1.95 9.39 12.10
CA SER A 77 -1.39 10.57 12.76
C SER A 77 -0.87 11.60 11.74
N GLY A 78 -0.10 11.15 10.75
CA GLY A 78 0.36 12.02 9.69
C GLY A 78 -0.75 12.54 8.78
N LEU A 79 -1.76 11.71 8.48
CA LEU A 79 -2.94 12.11 7.71
C LEU A 79 -3.74 13.23 8.39
N THR A 80 -3.85 13.18 9.70
CA THR A 80 -4.56 14.21 10.49
C THR A 80 -3.89 15.58 10.33
N GLU A 81 -2.57 15.60 10.30
CA GLU A 81 -1.76 16.82 10.16
C GLU A 81 -1.54 17.24 8.69
N ALA A 82 -1.89 16.38 7.74
CA ALA A 82 -1.72 16.66 6.31
C ALA A 82 -2.65 17.80 5.86
N THR A 83 -2.10 18.74 5.11
CA THR A 83 -2.83 19.92 4.59
C THR A 83 -3.06 19.86 3.08
N GLY A 84 -2.47 18.86 2.39
CA GLY A 84 -2.66 18.63 0.97
C GLY A 84 -4.05 18.15 0.62
N GLU A 85 -4.49 18.44 -0.58
CA GLU A 85 -5.73 17.90 -1.15
C GLU A 85 -5.62 16.40 -1.43
N TYR A 86 -4.41 15.97 -1.79
CA TYR A 86 -4.05 14.58 -1.98
C TYR A 86 -3.00 14.15 -0.97
N VAL A 87 -3.06 12.90 -0.57
CA VAL A 87 -2.09 12.26 0.32
C VAL A 87 -1.49 11.04 -0.35
N MET A 88 -0.22 10.77 -0.05
CA MET A 88 0.48 9.52 -0.33
C MET A 88 1.06 8.99 0.97
N PHE A 89 0.89 7.69 1.24
CA PHE A 89 1.63 7.01 2.30
C PHE A 89 2.84 6.34 1.68
N LEU A 90 4.04 6.80 2.00
CA LEU A 90 5.29 6.26 1.46
C LEU A 90 6.09 5.62 2.59
N ASP A 91 6.51 4.38 2.41
CA ASP A 91 7.33 3.70 3.41
C ASP A 91 8.76 4.24 3.39
N GLN A 92 9.43 4.26 4.56
CA GLN A 92 10.74 4.90 4.76
C GLN A 92 11.86 4.31 3.90
N ASP A 93 11.73 3.06 3.50
CA ASP A 93 12.72 2.27 2.76
C ASP A 93 12.47 2.23 1.24
N ASP A 94 11.38 2.83 0.78
CA ASP A 94 10.99 2.87 -0.62
C ASP A 94 11.22 4.22 -1.28
N LEU A 95 11.25 4.23 -2.61
CA LEU A 95 11.53 5.43 -3.39
C LEU A 95 10.50 5.64 -4.51
N LEU A 96 10.33 6.89 -4.89
CA LEU A 96 9.58 7.27 -6.09
C LEU A 96 10.52 7.47 -7.28
N ALA A 97 9.98 7.37 -8.50
CA ALA A 97 10.63 7.95 -9.67
C ALA A 97 10.78 9.47 -9.48
N GLU A 98 11.78 10.09 -10.09
CA GLU A 98 12.05 11.53 -9.92
C GLU A 98 10.87 12.43 -10.28
N ASP A 99 10.05 11.99 -11.24
CA ASP A 99 8.81 12.62 -11.69
C ASP A 99 7.53 11.93 -11.20
N GLY A 100 7.64 10.99 -10.26
CA GLY A 100 6.56 10.11 -9.85
C GLY A 100 5.33 10.86 -9.33
N LEU A 101 5.51 11.79 -8.41
CA LEU A 101 4.42 12.61 -7.88
C LEU A 101 3.81 13.53 -8.94
N LEU A 102 4.64 14.09 -9.82
CA LEU A 102 4.14 14.94 -10.91
C LEU A 102 3.25 14.17 -11.88
N ARG A 103 3.66 12.95 -12.27
CA ARG A 103 2.85 12.10 -13.17
C ARG A 103 1.54 11.67 -12.53
N LEU A 104 1.55 11.30 -11.25
CA LEU A 104 0.33 10.98 -10.51
C LEU A 104 -0.61 12.20 -10.43
N MET A 105 -0.06 13.39 -10.14
CA MET A 105 -0.83 14.64 -10.12
C MET A 105 -1.43 14.97 -11.48
N GLN A 106 -0.67 14.85 -12.55
CA GLN A 106 -1.16 15.06 -13.92
C GLN A 106 -2.28 14.06 -14.28
N ALA A 107 -2.16 12.80 -13.85
CA ALA A 107 -3.22 11.82 -14.02
C ALA A 107 -4.49 12.18 -13.23
N ALA A 108 -4.35 12.70 -11.99
CA ALA A 108 -5.46 13.21 -11.17
C ALA A 108 -6.17 14.38 -11.83
N LEU A 109 -5.43 15.30 -12.42
CA LEU A 109 -6.00 16.45 -13.15
C LEU A 109 -6.72 16.03 -14.43
N LYS A 110 -6.20 15.04 -15.13
CA LYS A 110 -6.77 14.53 -16.38
C LYS A 110 -8.03 13.68 -16.16
N ASN A 111 -8.01 12.83 -15.15
CA ASN A 111 -9.10 11.92 -14.80
C ASN A 111 -9.35 11.97 -13.29
N PRO A 112 -10.08 13.00 -12.79
CA PRO A 112 -10.36 13.14 -11.37
C PRO A 112 -11.03 11.90 -10.81
N SER A 113 -10.44 11.34 -9.75
CA SER A 113 -10.93 10.16 -9.03
C SER A 113 -10.44 10.20 -7.58
N ASP A 114 -11.01 9.34 -6.75
CA ASP A 114 -10.68 9.29 -5.32
C ASP A 114 -9.28 8.73 -5.07
N ILE A 115 -8.80 7.85 -5.96
CA ILE A 115 -7.44 7.31 -5.92
C ILE A 115 -6.85 7.23 -7.32
N ILE A 116 -5.61 7.66 -7.46
CA ILE A 116 -4.79 7.52 -8.67
C ILE A 116 -3.73 6.47 -8.38
N ILE A 117 -3.71 5.40 -9.15
CA ILE A 117 -2.82 4.26 -8.95
C ILE A 117 -1.74 4.27 -10.03
N GLY A 118 -0.49 4.30 -9.64
CA GLY A 118 0.66 4.19 -10.55
C GLY A 118 1.19 2.76 -10.65
N ASN A 119 2.01 2.51 -11.66
CA ASN A 119 2.74 1.23 -11.75
C ASN A 119 3.93 1.22 -10.78
N ALA A 120 4.35 0.03 -10.38
CA ALA A 120 5.45 -0.19 -9.44
C ALA A 120 6.56 -1.04 -10.04
N ASN A 121 7.79 -0.78 -9.62
CA ASN A 121 8.92 -1.71 -9.71
C ASN A 121 9.06 -2.45 -8.37
N LEU A 122 9.26 -3.76 -8.45
CA LEU A 122 9.59 -4.60 -7.30
C LEU A 122 11.06 -4.98 -7.37
N GLY A 123 11.87 -4.45 -6.45
CA GLY A 123 13.24 -4.88 -6.26
C GLY A 123 13.29 -6.37 -5.90
N GLN A 124 14.22 -7.10 -6.49
CA GLN A 124 14.45 -8.52 -6.23
C GLN A 124 15.77 -8.71 -5.48
N ALA A 125 15.90 -9.84 -4.79
CA ALA A 125 17.12 -10.18 -4.05
C ALA A 125 18.39 -10.27 -4.93
N ASP A 126 18.23 -10.49 -6.24
CA ASP A 126 19.32 -10.52 -7.22
C ASP A 126 19.67 -9.13 -7.80
N GLY A 127 19.05 -8.06 -7.28
CA GLY A 127 19.22 -6.68 -7.74
C GLY A 127 18.42 -6.31 -8.99
N SER A 128 17.68 -7.25 -9.58
CA SER A 128 16.78 -6.95 -10.69
C SER A 128 15.50 -6.25 -10.23
N ASN A 129 14.81 -5.60 -11.17
CA ASN A 129 13.51 -4.99 -10.93
C ASN A 129 12.44 -5.67 -11.77
N LEU A 130 11.30 -5.91 -11.16
CA LEU A 130 10.13 -6.48 -11.79
C LEU A 130 9.02 -5.43 -11.88
N VAL A 131 8.65 -5.03 -13.09
CA VAL A 131 7.47 -4.18 -13.31
C VAL A 131 6.22 -4.95 -12.89
N TRP A 132 5.37 -4.35 -12.05
CA TRP A 132 4.23 -5.04 -11.44
C TRP A 132 3.07 -5.24 -12.42
N TYR A 133 2.48 -4.15 -12.93
CA TYR A 133 1.39 -4.26 -13.90
C TYR A 133 1.95 -4.41 -15.32
N ARG A 134 1.93 -5.63 -15.85
CA ARG A 134 2.56 -5.99 -17.13
C ARG A 134 1.60 -6.07 -18.29
N THR A 135 0.32 -6.22 -18.04
CA THR A 135 -0.70 -6.42 -19.06
C THR A 135 -1.88 -5.48 -18.85
N ALA A 136 -2.57 -5.12 -19.93
CA ALA A 136 -3.80 -4.34 -19.83
C ALA A 136 -4.89 -5.05 -18.98
N ASP A 137 -4.91 -6.38 -19.01
CA ASP A 137 -5.85 -7.15 -18.20
C ASP A 137 -5.50 -7.10 -16.71
N HIS A 138 -4.20 -7.03 -16.34
CA HIS A 138 -3.82 -6.78 -14.94
C HIS A 138 -4.33 -5.42 -14.48
N VAL A 139 -4.17 -4.38 -15.30
CA VAL A 139 -4.65 -3.02 -14.98
C VAL A 139 -6.16 -2.99 -14.72
N LYS A 140 -6.97 -3.78 -15.44
CA LYS A 140 -8.42 -3.89 -15.19
C LYS A 140 -8.77 -4.51 -13.84
N LEU A 141 -7.88 -5.31 -13.26
CA LEU A 141 -8.09 -6.03 -12.01
C LEU A 141 -7.58 -5.28 -10.77
N ILE A 142 -6.89 -4.13 -10.95
CA ILE A 142 -6.27 -3.39 -9.84
C ILE A 142 -7.31 -2.93 -8.81
N TRP A 143 -8.51 -2.58 -9.25
CA TRP A 143 -9.58 -2.04 -8.41
C TRP A 143 -10.87 -2.87 -8.55
N ASP A 144 -10.72 -4.18 -8.51
CA ASP A 144 -11.82 -5.15 -8.58
C ASP A 144 -11.94 -5.91 -7.27
N LEU A 145 -12.99 -5.62 -6.50
CA LEU A 145 -13.21 -6.24 -5.18
C LEU A 145 -13.18 -7.76 -5.26
N GLN A 146 -13.75 -8.36 -6.32
CA GLN A 146 -13.75 -9.82 -6.48
C GLN A 146 -12.33 -10.39 -6.64
N THR A 147 -11.43 -9.64 -7.26
CA THR A 147 -10.00 -10.01 -7.31
C THR A 147 -9.39 -9.98 -5.91
N TYR A 148 -9.68 -8.96 -5.11
CA TYR A 148 -9.17 -8.88 -3.73
C TYR A 148 -9.71 -10.01 -2.84
N LEU A 149 -10.99 -10.38 -3.00
CA LEU A 149 -11.62 -11.43 -2.21
C LEU A 149 -11.19 -12.86 -2.62
N ASN A 150 -10.71 -13.06 -3.84
CA ASN A 150 -10.39 -14.39 -4.36
C ASN A 150 -8.90 -14.61 -4.64
N VAL A 151 -8.15 -13.55 -4.89
CA VAL A 151 -6.73 -13.60 -5.24
C VAL A 151 -5.87 -12.88 -4.23
N GLY A 152 -6.35 -11.76 -3.69
CA GLY A 152 -5.66 -10.92 -2.70
C GLY A 152 -5.30 -9.54 -3.24
N ILE A 153 -4.50 -8.82 -2.46
CA ILE A 153 -4.12 -7.42 -2.71
C ILE A 153 -3.44 -7.26 -4.08
N GLN A 154 -3.80 -6.20 -4.81
CA GLN A 154 -3.24 -5.88 -6.12
C GLN A 154 -2.33 -4.65 -6.10
N ILE A 155 -2.52 -3.76 -5.16
CA ILE A 155 -1.67 -2.59 -4.93
C ILE A 155 -0.58 -3.00 -3.93
N ILE A 156 0.68 -2.96 -4.36
CA ILE A 156 1.83 -3.49 -3.60
C ILE A 156 2.12 -2.67 -2.35
N SER A 157 1.97 -1.35 -2.47
CA SER A 157 2.19 -0.41 -1.37
C SER A 157 1.38 0.85 -1.62
N PRO A 158 0.90 1.53 -0.59
CA PRO A 158 0.24 2.83 -0.77
C PRO A 158 1.16 3.90 -1.36
N GLY A 159 2.49 3.68 -1.36
CA GLY A 159 3.47 4.57 -2.01
C GLY A 159 3.35 4.64 -3.54
N GLN A 160 2.58 3.74 -4.18
CA GLN A 160 2.26 3.85 -5.60
C GLN A 160 0.96 4.62 -5.88
N CYS A 161 0.29 5.14 -4.83
CA CYS A 161 -1.02 5.75 -4.93
C CYS A 161 -1.02 7.20 -4.48
N LEU A 162 -1.75 8.04 -5.21
CA LEU A 162 -2.13 9.36 -4.78
C LEU A 162 -3.62 9.34 -4.41
N ILE A 163 -3.95 9.56 -3.15
CA ILE A 163 -5.29 9.38 -2.60
C ILE A 163 -5.87 10.76 -2.27
N LYS A 164 -7.08 11.04 -2.72
CA LYS A 164 -7.80 12.24 -2.30
C LYS A 164 -8.06 12.15 -0.80
N LYS A 165 -7.59 13.16 -0.02
CA LYS A 165 -7.59 13.09 1.44
C LYS A 165 -8.99 12.77 2.01
N ASP A 166 -10.02 13.42 1.46
CA ASP A 166 -11.41 13.26 1.92
C ASP A 166 -12.05 11.93 1.48
N ALA A 167 -11.39 11.18 0.59
CA ALA A 167 -11.88 9.88 0.16
C ALA A 167 -11.50 8.75 1.11
N ILE A 168 -10.51 8.95 1.99
CA ILE A 168 -10.09 7.94 2.97
C ILE A 168 -11.22 7.71 3.98
N PRO A 169 -11.72 6.46 4.12
CA PRO A 169 -12.86 6.17 4.97
C PRO A 169 -12.61 6.53 6.44
N GLN A 170 -13.63 7.10 7.10
CA GLN A 170 -13.55 7.44 8.53
C GLN A 170 -13.32 6.18 9.38
N PHE A 171 -13.96 5.08 9.00
CA PHE A 171 -13.80 3.80 9.67
C PHE A 171 -12.33 3.36 9.76
N TRP A 172 -11.55 3.48 8.66
CA TRP A 172 -10.11 3.18 8.66
C TRP A 172 -9.32 4.10 9.60
N LYS A 173 -9.71 5.36 9.72
CA LYS A 173 -9.04 6.34 10.61
C LYS A 173 -9.29 6.10 12.09
N GLU A 174 -10.32 5.35 12.44
CA GLU A 174 -10.77 5.13 13.83
C GLU A 174 -10.53 3.70 14.32
N HIS A 175 -10.41 2.71 13.42
CA HIS A 175 -10.29 1.28 13.76
C HIS A 175 -8.94 0.76 13.29
N PHE A 176 -7.98 0.72 14.22
CA PHE A 176 -6.58 0.42 13.92
C PHE A 176 -6.30 -1.08 13.90
N VAL A 177 -5.62 -1.52 12.84
CA VAL A 177 -4.99 -2.85 12.80
C VAL A 177 -3.84 -2.86 13.82
N ARG A 178 -3.84 -3.84 14.72
CA ARG A 178 -2.86 -3.96 15.82
C ARG A 178 -1.56 -4.63 15.39
N VAL A 179 -1.66 -5.53 14.41
CA VAL A 179 -0.51 -6.24 13.84
C VAL A 179 -0.09 -5.56 12.54
N ASN A 180 1.17 -5.13 12.44
CA ASN A 180 1.67 -4.51 11.22
C ASN A 180 1.71 -5.48 10.04
N GLY A 181 1.38 -5.02 8.83
CA GLY A 181 1.60 -5.75 7.59
C GLY A 181 0.48 -5.73 6.55
N ALA A 182 -0.76 -5.41 6.92
CA ALA A 182 -1.88 -5.43 5.99
C ALA A 182 -2.88 -4.26 6.14
N ASP A 183 -2.47 -3.17 6.78
CA ASP A 183 -3.30 -1.98 6.95
C ASP A 183 -3.64 -1.28 5.63
N ASP A 184 -2.80 -1.40 4.63
CA ASP A 184 -3.05 -0.94 3.27
C ASP A 184 -4.09 -1.83 2.56
N TYR A 185 -4.03 -3.15 2.73
CA TYR A 185 -5.05 -4.06 2.22
C TYR A 185 -6.43 -3.71 2.80
N TYR A 186 -6.47 -3.48 4.12
CA TYR A 186 -7.67 -3.03 4.83
C TYR A 186 -8.21 -1.72 4.25
N LEU A 187 -7.33 -0.73 4.00
CA LEU A 187 -7.71 0.55 3.37
C LEU A 187 -8.37 0.34 2.00
N TRP A 188 -7.76 -0.48 1.14
CA TRP A 188 -8.30 -0.72 -0.20
C TRP A 188 -9.66 -1.40 -0.18
N LEU A 189 -9.85 -2.39 0.68
CA LEU A 189 -11.14 -3.07 0.84
C LEU A 189 -12.22 -2.09 1.28
N LEU A 190 -11.96 -1.25 2.27
CA LEU A 190 -12.90 -0.23 2.75
C LEU A 190 -13.21 0.81 1.69
N MET A 191 -12.22 1.28 0.94
CA MET A 191 -12.43 2.24 -0.15
C MET A 191 -13.28 1.65 -1.27
N MET A 192 -13.04 0.40 -1.68
CA MET A 192 -13.84 -0.29 -2.68
C MET A 192 -15.28 -0.52 -2.22
N ALA A 193 -15.48 -0.97 -0.97
CA ALA A 193 -16.79 -1.16 -0.37
C ALA A 193 -17.57 0.15 -0.26
N ALA A 194 -16.88 1.27 0.03
CA ALA A 194 -17.46 2.61 0.04
C ALA A 194 -17.69 3.20 -1.38
N GLY A 195 -17.47 2.42 -2.44
CA GLY A 195 -17.70 2.83 -3.83
C GLY A 195 -16.76 3.91 -4.34
N LYS A 196 -15.54 4.03 -3.78
CA LYS A 196 -14.57 5.03 -4.20
C LYS A 196 -14.06 4.77 -5.61
N THR A 197 -13.92 5.84 -6.37
CA THR A 197 -13.49 5.81 -7.78
C THR A 197 -11.97 5.75 -7.91
N HIS A 198 -11.48 5.15 -9.00
CA HIS A 198 -10.06 5.06 -9.28
C HIS A 198 -9.70 5.49 -10.70
N SER A 199 -8.45 5.86 -10.89
CA SER A 199 -7.83 5.98 -12.20
C SER A 199 -6.41 5.40 -12.19
N PHE A 200 -5.92 5.00 -13.36
CA PHE A 200 -4.58 4.45 -13.51
C PHE A 200 -3.65 5.45 -14.21
N CYS A 201 -2.53 5.75 -13.55
CA CYS A 201 -1.42 6.50 -14.14
C CYS A 201 -0.58 5.54 -14.98
N GLY A 202 -0.81 5.52 -16.29
CA GLY A 202 -0.05 4.70 -17.23
C GLY A 202 1.42 5.15 -17.39
N GLY A 203 2.17 4.40 -18.20
CA GLY A 203 3.58 4.68 -18.47
C GLY A 203 4.53 3.92 -17.57
N SER A 204 5.76 4.45 -17.40
CA SER A 204 6.80 3.84 -16.56
C SER A 204 6.38 3.79 -15.09
N PRO A 205 6.90 2.86 -14.27
CA PRO A 205 6.65 2.83 -12.85
C PRO A 205 6.92 4.17 -12.17
N VAL A 206 6.04 4.54 -11.24
CA VAL A 206 6.18 5.77 -10.43
C VAL A 206 6.80 5.48 -9.07
N TYR A 207 6.77 4.22 -8.66
CA TYR A 207 7.16 3.74 -7.35
C TYR A 207 8.14 2.57 -7.46
N ASN A 208 9.13 2.54 -6.57
CA ASN A 208 10.15 1.50 -6.49
C ASN A 208 10.14 0.89 -5.09
N HIS A 209 9.57 -0.31 -4.99
CA HIS A 209 9.65 -1.12 -3.77
C HIS A 209 11.04 -1.74 -3.69
N ARG A 210 11.80 -1.38 -2.65
CA ARG A 210 13.17 -1.87 -2.46
C ARG A 210 13.18 -3.18 -1.66
N PHE A 211 13.94 -4.15 -2.14
CA PHE A 211 14.25 -5.33 -1.34
C PHE A 211 15.39 -4.99 -0.36
N THR A 212 15.05 -4.86 0.93
CA THR A 212 16.01 -4.50 1.98
C THR A 212 16.45 -5.69 2.82
N GLY A 213 15.77 -6.82 2.71
CA GLY A 213 15.96 -8.01 3.55
C GLY A 213 15.16 -7.95 4.87
N ASP A 214 14.73 -6.77 5.30
CA ASP A 214 13.97 -6.55 6.53
C ASP A 214 12.51 -6.15 6.25
N ASN A 215 12.07 -6.29 5.00
CA ASN A 215 10.69 -5.94 4.63
C ASN A 215 9.68 -6.79 5.42
N ILE A 216 8.71 -6.17 6.08
CA ILE A 216 7.63 -6.85 6.84
C ILE A 216 6.86 -7.83 5.93
N SER A 217 6.67 -7.47 4.67
CA SER A 217 6.01 -8.30 3.65
C SER A 217 6.72 -9.64 3.37
N ALA A 218 7.96 -9.81 3.83
CA ALA A 218 8.68 -11.10 3.74
C ALA A 218 8.22 -12.10 4.83
N ASP A 219 7.69 -11.61 5.95
CA ASP A 219 7.09 -12.45 7.01
C ASP A 219 5.62 -12.74 6.70
N THR A 220 5.38 -13.90 6.07
CA THR A 220 4.03 -14.34 5.72
C THR A 220 3.16 -14.63 6.93
N THR A 221 3.73 -14.95 8.10
CA THR A 221 2.98 -15.22 9.33
C THR A 221 2.45 -13.91 9.91
N ALA A 222 3.30 -12.91 10.06
CA ALA A 222 2.89 -11.58 10.53
C ALA A 222 1.85 -10.95 9.59
N THR A 223 2.00 -11.14 8.27
CA THR A 223 1.02 -10.68 7.28
C THR A 223 -0.32 -11.39 7.45
N ASP A 224 -0.34 -12.73 7.62
CA ASP A 224 -1.57 -13.48 7.86
C ASP A 224 -2.25 -13.03 9.16
N ASP A 225 -1.50 -12.85 10.24
CA ASP A 225 -2.03 -12.38 11.54
C ASP A 225 -2.62 -10.97 11.42
N SER A 226 -1.98 -10.08 10.67
CA SER A 226 -2.50 -8.74 10.38
C SER A 226 -3.81 -8.78 9.59
N VAL A 227 -3.95 -9.73 8.65
CA VAL A 227 -5.20 -9.92 7.92
C VAL A 227 -6.31 -10.43 8.81
N TYR A 228 -6.04 -11.41 9.68
CA TYR A 228 -7.05 -11.86 10.65
C TYR A 228 -7.49 -10.75 11.60
N ASP A 229 -6.57 -9.89 12.02
CA ASP A 229 -6.88 -8.75 12.87
C ASP A 229 -7.85 -7.76 12.17
N PHE A 230 -7.61 -7.39 10.92
CA PHE A 230 -8.54 -6.50 10.23
C PHE A 230 -9.86 -7.17 9.80
N LEU A 231 -9.91 -8.49 9.65
CA LEU A 231 -11.17 -9.20 9.42
C LEU A 231 -12.15 -9.02 10.60
N GLU A 232 -11.64 -9.02 11.84
CA GLU A 232 -12.43 -8.70 13.02
C GLU A 232 -13.00 -7.28 12.89
N LEU A 233 -12.16 -6.29 12.54
CA LEU A 233 -12.59 -4.91 12.34
C LEU A 233 -13.63 -4.77 11.22
N LEU A 234 -13.44 -5.46 10.10
CA LEU A 234 -14.42 -5.42 8.98
C LEU A 234 -15.80 -5.92 9.41
N SER A 235 -15.89 -6.83 10.39
CA SER A 235 -17.17 -7.33 10.90
C SER A 235 -17.99 -6.27 11.63
N GLU A 236 -17.35 -5.19 12.09
CA GLU A 236 -17.96 -4.04 12.73
C GLU A 236 -18.33 -2.92 11.74
N CYS A 237 -17.95 -3.07 10.46
CA CYS A 237 -18.16 -2.05 9.44
C CYS A 237 -19.51 -2.22 8.74
N ASP A 238 -20.44 -1.29 8.95
CA ASP A 238 -21.83 -1.35 8.46
C ASP A 238 -21.97 -1.45 6.95
N TYR A 239 -21.00 -0.95 6.18
CA TYR A 239 -21.05 -0.95 4.72
C TYR A 239 -20.22 -2.05 4.07
N PHE A 240 -19.54 -2.92 4.86
CA PHE A 240 -18.83 -4.08 4.34
C PHE A 240 -19.69 -5.34 4.50
N LYS A 241 -19.92 -6.06 3.41
CA LYS A 241 -20.88 -7.18 3.41
C LYS A 241 -20.31 -8.41 4.12
N GLN A 242 -21.11 -9.06 4.94
CA GLN A 242 -20.73 -10.27 5.66
C GLN A 242 -20.32 -11.42 4.72
N GLU A 243 -20.95 -11.54 3.55
CA GLU A 243 -20.59 -12.52 2.52
C GLU A 243 -19.16 -12.30 1.99
N ASP A 244 -18.73 -11.02 1.83
CA ASP A 244 -17.39 -10.66 1.37
C ASP A 244 -16.35 -10.91 2.47
N ILE A 245 -16.68 -10.66 3.76
CA ILE A 245 -15.82 -11.00 4.91
C ILE A 245 -15.59 -12.52 4.95
N PHE A 246 -16.68 -13.30 4.83
CA PHE A 246 -16.58 -14.76 4.82
C PHE A 246 -15.70 -15.24 3.67
N ARG A 247 -15.90 -14.69 2.47
CA ARG A 247 -15.10 -15.03 1.28
C ARG A 247 -13.63 -14.70 1.45
N LEU A 248 -13.33 -13.54 2.00
CA LEU A 248 -11.96 -13.12 2.29
C LEU A 248 -11.30 -14.06 3.31
N HIS A 249 -12.02 -14.43 4.37
CA HIS A 249 -11.55 -15.39 5.37
C HIS A 249 -11.24 -16.77 4.74
N GLU A 250 -12.12 -17.29 3.87
CA GLU A 250 -11.88 -18.55 3.15
C GLU A 250 -10.59 -18.48 2.32
N MET A 251 -10.41 -17.40 1.55
CA MET A 251 -9.25 -17.22 0.69
C MET A 251 -7.95 -17.16 1.50
N ILE A 252 -7.90 -16.41 2.58
CA ILE A 252 -6.73 -16.29 3.44
C ILE A 252 -6.42 -17.63 4.11
N THR A 253 -7.44 -18.29 4.68
CA THR A 253 -7.29 -19.60 5.32
C THR A 253 -6.76 -20.64 4.33
N TYR A 254 -7.33 -20.67 3.12
CA TYR A 254 -6.84 -21.56 2.05
C TYR A 254 -5.37 -21.31 1.75
N LYS A 255 -4.95 -20.06 1.55
CA LYS A 255 -3.56 -19.72 1.24
C LYS A 255 -2.61 -20.09 2.39
N ALA A 256 -2.98 -19.80 3.63
CA ALA A 256 -2.19 -20.13 4.81
C ALA A 256 -2.02 -21.66 4.96
N GLN A 257 -3.11 -22.43 4.80
CA GLN A 257 -3.08 -23.88 4.83
C GLN A 257 -2.25 -24.46 3.68
N PHE A 258 -2.43 -23.95 2.46
CA PHE A 258 -1.68 -24.41 1.29
C PHE A 258 -0.17 -24.22 1.48
N ARG A 259 0.29 -23.08 2.03
CA ARG A 259 1.71 -22.82 2.30
C ARG A 259 2.30 -23.81 3.31
N LYS A 260 1.55 -24.13 4.38
CA LYS A 260 2.00 -24.97 5.50
C LYS A 260 1.89 -26.49 5.20
N SER A 261 1.17 -26.89 4.15
CA SER A 261 0.84 -28.29 3.86
C SER A 261 1.93 -29.03 3.06
N ASN A 262 2.05 -30.34 3.28
CA ASN A 262 2.76 -31.25 2.40
C ASN A 262 1.98 -31.48 1.08
N LEU A 263 2.52 -32.29 0.16
CA LEU A 263 1.91 -32.49 -1.17
C LEU A 263 0.47 -33.02 -1.10
N PHE A 264 0.19 -33.95 -0.21
CA PHE A 264 -1.15 -34.52 -0.03
C PHE A 264 -2.12 -33.47 0.56
N GLY A 265 -1.67 -32.73 1.58
CA GLY A 265 -2.43 -31.63 2.18
C GLY A 265 -2.71 -30.51 1.16
N LYS A 266 -1.77 -30.17 0.29
CA LYS A 266 -2.00 -29.22 -0.82
C LYS A 266 -3.09 -29.69 -1.76
N LEU A 267 -3.11 -30.98 -2.11
CA LEU A 267 -4.14 -31.56 -2.97
C LEU A 267 -5.54 -31.47 -2.32
N THR A 268 -5.67 -31.94 -1.08
CA THR A 268 -6.95 -31.91 -0.36
C THR A 268 -7.46 -30.49 -0.13
N CYS A 269 -6.58 -29.56 0.27
CA CYS A 269 -6.89 -28.16 0.45
C CYS A 269 -7.35 -27.53 -0.88
N THR A 270 -6.70 -27.86 -2.00
CA THR A 270 -7.08 -27.37 -3.33
C THR A 270 -8.46 -27.89 -3.78
N ILE A 271 -8.75 -29.17 -3.52
CA ILE A 271 -10.06 -29.75 -3.86
C ILE A 271 -11.18 -29.06 -3.05
N ALA A 272 -10.93 -28.78 -1.77
CA ALA A 272 -11.90 -28.11 -0.90
C ALA A 272 -12.14 -26.65 -1.29
N ASN A 273 -11.20 -26.00 -2.00
CA ASN A 273 -11.24 -24.58 -2.37
C ASN A 273 -10.99 -24.40 -3.89
N LEU A 274 -11.63 -25.25 -4.70
CA LEU A 274 -11.37 -25.35 -6.14
C LEU A 274 -11.66 -24.04 -6.89
N ASP A 275 -12.66 -23.30 -6.48
CA ASP A 275 -13.06 -22.01 -7.05
C ASP A 275 -11.99 -20.93 -6.81
N ILE A 276 -11.43 -20.84 -5.59
CA ILE A 276 -10.31 -19.94 -5.26
C ILE A 276 -9.07 -20.35 -6.06
N PHE A 277 -8.78 -21.65 -6.15
CA PHE A 277 -7.67 -22.15 -6.94
C PHE A 277 -7.79 -21.76 -8.42
N ILE A 278 -8.96 -21.95 -9.01
CA ILE A 278 -9.25 -21.59 -10.41
C ILE A 278 -9.13 -20.08 -10.61
N ALA A 279 -9.63 -19.26 -9.67
CA ALA A 279 -9.49 -17.81 -9.74
C ALA A 279 -8.02 -17.37 -9.79
N ASN A 280 -7.18 -17.95 -8.92
CA ASN A 280 -5.74 -17.69 -8.90
C ASN A 280 -5.03 -18.16 -10.19
N LEU A 281 -5.40 -19.31 -10.76
CA LEU A 281 -4.84 -19.78 -12.04
C LEU A 281 -5.21 -18.83 -13.20
N LYS A 282 -6.48 -18.41 -13.27
CA LYS A 282 -6.95 -17.43 -14.27
C LYS A 282 -6.21 -16.12 -14.13
N PHE A 283 -6.10 -15.59 -12.90
CA PHE A 283 -5.36 -14.38 -12.61
C PHE A 283 -3.91 -14.48 -13.09
N LYS A 284 -3.18 -15.52 -12.70
CA LYS A 284 -1.79 -15.75 -13.12
C LYS A 284 -1.64 -15.79 -14.65
N LYS A 285 -2.60 -16.43 -15.35
CA LYS A 285 -2.58 -16.54 -16.82
C LYS A 285 -2.73 -15.18 -17.49
N VAL A 286 -3.65 -14.33 -17.02
CA VAL A 286 -3.94 -13.02 -17.66
C VAL A 286 -2.95 -11.94 -17.26
N THR A 287 -2.45 -11.95 -16.04
CA THR A 287 -1.52 -10.93 -15.52
C THR A 287 -0.07 -11.21 -15.82
N LYS A 288 0.28 -12.48 -16.14
CA LYS A 288 1.65 -12.96 -16.32
C LYS A 288 2.57 -12.66 -15.11
N THR A 289 1.98 -12.57 -13.92
CA THR A 289 2.72 -12.35 -12.68
C THR A 289 3.03 -13.68 -12.00
N GLY A 290 4.06 -13.69 -11.16
CA GLY A 290 4.33 -14.80 -10.24
C GLY A 290 3.44 -14.78 -9.00
N TYR A 291 2.54 -13.81 -8.88
CA TYR A 291 1.61 -13.68 -7.77
C TYR A 291 0.67 -14.89 -7.72
N GLY A 292 0.46 -15.44 -6.57
CA GLY A 292 -0.34 -16.64 -6.42
C GLY A 292 -0.11 -17.27 -5.04
N PHE A 293 -0.17 -18.58 -4.95
CA PHE A 293 -0.20 -19.38 -3.72
C PHE A 293 0.97 -19.18 -2.74
N ASN A 294 2.04 -18.53 -3.14
CA ASN A 294 3.27 -18.35 -2.34
C ASN A 294 3.40 -16.94 -1.73
N ARG A 295 2.39 -16.09 -1.86
CA ARG A 295 2.32 -14.77 -1.20
C ARG A 295 0.94 -14.52 -0.64
#